data_6ec1c6c67541c1da4093d340f88f875c
#
_entry.id   6ec1c6c67541c1da4093d340f88f875c
#
_cell.length_a   1.000
_cell.length_b   1.000
_cell.length_c   1.000
_cell.angle_alpha   90.00
_cell.angle_beta   90.00
_cell.angle_gamma   90.00
#
_symmetry.space_group_name_H-M   'P 1'
#
loop_
_entity.id
_entity.type
_entity.pdbx_description
1 polymer ?
#
loop_
_entity_poly.entity_id
_entity_poly.type
_entity_poly.pdbx_seq_one_letter_code
_entity_poly.pdbx_strand_id
1 'polypeptide(L)'
;QGSRNYGAMGHDGVEQVLYQLLAKYPQLDPSRIYAEGLSAGSMTATALGIKKSHLFAAVGGHSGGIFKGARGLFSNFDAMWDEATQKRGAVEMPYCSVIGTADMVVPYFTPDNYKDNSYLNAWNTYQQMNGMDVVMDLDFEKDAVFGFTLKDRQSVVTNKGEGIRMEIGQHYTGEKPLIRIVAAMDDGHWHFMP
;
A
#
# COMPACT_ATOMS: atom_id res chain seq x y z
N GLN A 1 7.24 22.92 -9.96
CA GLN A 1 8.21 22.34 -10.93
C GLN A 1 8.64 20.90 -10.58
N GLY A 2 8.36 20.40 -9.36
CA GLY A 2 8.81 19.07 -8.91
C GLY A 2 8.08 17.88 -9.55
N SER A 3 6.81 18.01 -9.92
CA SER A 3 6.00 16.87 -10.38
C SER A 3 6.38 16.32 -11.77
N ARG A 4 7.02 17.13 -12.60
CA ARG A 4 7.43 16.71 -13.96
C ARG A 4 8.69 15.82 -13.97
N ASN A 5 9.53 15.88 -12.95
CA ASN A 5 10.80 15.18 -12.94
C ASN A 5 10.70 13.75 -12.36
N TYR A 6 9.74 13.47 -11.48
CA TYR A 6 9.55 12.12 -10.94
C TYR A 6 9.12 11.11 -12.02
N GLY A 7 8.27 11.53 -12.97
CA GLY A 7 7.90 10.68 -14.09
C GLY A 7 9.05 10.35 -15.04
N ALA A 8 10.07 11.19 -15.12
CA ALA A 8 11.24 10.97 -15.98
C ALA A 8 12.31 10.06 -15.33
N MET A 9 12.39 10.02 -14.00
CA MET A 9 13.40 9.21 -13.29
C MET A 9 13.13 7.71 -13.31
N GLY A 10 11.85 7.30 -13.32
CA GLY A 10 11.49 5.90 -13.20
C GLY A 10 11.93 5.26 -11.87
N HIS A 11 11.67 3.97 -11.72
CA HIS A 11 12.04 3.21 -10.51
C HIS A 11 13.58 3.09 -10.37
N ASP A 12 14.30 2.97 -11.48
CA ASP A 12 15.77 2.89 -11.49
C ASP A 12 16.42 4.21 -11.07
N GLY A 13 15.82 5.35 -11.43
CA GLY A 13 16.28 6.65 -10.98
C GLY A 13 16.14 6.84 -9.46
N VAL A 14 15.04 6.36 -8.88
CA VAL A 14 14.87 6.37 -7.40
C VAL A 14 15.96 5.53 -6.74
N GLU A 15 16.25 4.35 -7.25
CA GLU A 15 17.30 3.48 -6.76
C GLU A 15 18.68 4.16 -6.82
N GLN A 16 19.01 4.80 -7.94
CA GLN A 16 20.27 5.53 -8.10
C GLN A 16 20.43 6.68 -7.10
N VAL A 17 19.35 7.47 -6.91
CA VAL A 17 19.35 8.56 -5.93
C VAL A 17 19.56 8.01 -4.52
N LEU A 18 18.89 6.90 -4.18
CA LEU A 18 19.04 6.27 -2.88
C LEU A 18 20.48 5.82 -2.63
N TYR A 19 21.13 5.16 -3.58
CA TYR A 19 22.54 4.77 -3.44
C TYR A 19 23.48 5.97 -3.29
N GLN A 20 23.21 7.08 -3.99
CA GLN A 20 23.99 8.31 -3.82
C GLN A 20 23.80 8.92 -2.43
N LEU A 21 22.57 8.88 -1.88
CA LEU A 21 22.30 9.37 -0.52
C LEU A 21 23.00 8.50 0.53
N LEU A 22 22.94 7.18 0.40
CA LEU A 22 23.62 6.25 1.31
C LEU A 22 25.15 6.43 1.27
N ALA A 23 25.71 6.63 0.09
CA ALA A 23 27.15 6.90 -0.06
C ALA A 23 27.55 8.26 0.53
N LYS A 24 26.69 9.28 0.40
CA LYS A 24 26.94 10.64 0.91
C LYS A 24 26.75 10.77 2.42
N TYR A 25 25.83 9.99 2.98
CA TYR A 25 25.42 10.06 4.38
C TYR A 25 25.59 8.70 5.07
N PRO A 26 26.82 8.33 5.50
CA PRO A 26 27.10 6.99 6.06
C PRO A 26 26.40 6.70 7.40
N GLN A 27 25.78 7.71 8.03
CA GLN A 27 24.96 7.54 9.22
C GLN A 27 23.55 7.00 8.91
N LEU A 28 23.14 6.95 7.64
CA LEU A 28 21.87 6.34 7.24
C LEU A 28 21.98 4.82 7.33
N ASP A 29 20.96 4.21 7.95
CA ASP A 29 20.86 2.76 8.05
C ASP A 29 20.15 2.19 6.80
N PRO A 30 20.85 1.45 5.94
CA PRO A 30 20.26 0.90 4.72
C PRO A 30 19.18 -0.17 5.00
N SER A 31 19.13 -0.72 6.21
CA SER A 31 18.10 -1.67 6.61
C SER A 31 16.78 -1.00 7.07
N ARG A 32 16.75 0.32 7.15
CA ARG A 32 15.62 1.11 7.68
C ARG A 32 15.13 2.15 6.69
N ILE A 33 15.07 1.79 5.42
CA ILE A 33 14.56 2.64 4.34
C ILE A 33 13.10 2.25 4.08
N TYR A 34 12.24 3.26 3.99
CA TYR A 34 10.81 3.10 3.79
C TYR A 34 10.36 3.89 2.56
N ALA A 35 9.37 3.37 1.84
CA ALA A 35 8.68 4.11 0.78
C ALA A 35 7.27 4.43 1.21
N GLU A 36 6.87 5.68 1.09
CA GLU A 36 5.53 6.14 1.42
C GLU A 36 5.04 7.17 0.41
N GLY A 37 3.73 7.24 0.22
CA GLY A 37 3.15 8.25 -0.66
C GLY A 37 1.65 8.37 -0.58
N LEU A 38 1.14 9.51 -1.07
CA LEU A 38 -0.28 9.82 -1.22
C LEU A 38 -0.67 9.75 -2.70
N SER A 39 -1.85 9.21 -3.02
CA SER A 39 -2.43 9.23 -4.37
C SER A 39 -1.45 8.64 -5.40
N ALA A 40 -1.04 9.38 -6.40
CA ALA A 40 -0.01 8.96 -7.36
C ALA A 40 1.31 8.56 -6.67
N GLY A 41 1.66 9.20 -5.56
CA GLY A 41 2.81 8.82 -4.72
C GLY A 41 2.61 7.46 -4.05
N SER A 42 1.39 7.14 -3.61
CA SER A 42 1.04 5.80 -3.09
C SER A 42 1.21 4.73 -4.16
N MET A 43 0.71 4.98 -5.38
CA MET A 43 0.88 4.07 -6.51
C MET A 43 2.36 3.82 -6.82
N THR A 44 3.17 4.89 -6.79
CA THR A 44 4.62 4.80 -7.00
C THR A 44 5.32 4.05 -5.87
N ALA A 45 5.02 4.35 -4.61
CA ALA A 45 5.60 3.66 -3.45
C ALA A 45 5.25 2.17 -3.46
N THR A 46 3.99 1.84 -3.74
CA THR A 46 3.51 0.46 -3.88
C THR A 46 4.27 -0.28 -4.99
N ALA A 47 4.45 0.33 -6.15
CA ALA A 47 5.21 -0.27 -7.25
C ALA A 47 6.71 -0.44 -6.92
N LEU A 48 7.32 0.53 -6.24
CA LEU A 48 8.71 0.45 -5.79
C LEU A 48 8.94 -0.71 -4.82
N GLY A 49 8.04 -0.90 -3.84
CA GLY A 49 8.14 -2.00 -2.89
C GLY A 49 8.10 -3.38 -3.54
N ILE A 50 7.44 -3.52 -4.69
CA ILE A 50 7.40 -4.77 -5.46
C ILE A 50 8.64 -4.88 -6.36
N LYS A 51 8.91 -3.86 -7.17
CA LYS A 51 9.99 -3.87 -8.17
C LYS A 51 11.39 -3.76 -7.58
N LYS A 52 11.53 -3.03 -6.49
CA LYS A 52 12.79 -2.75 -5.80
C LYS A 52 12.74 -3.19 -4.34
N SER A 53 12.11 -4.34 -4.06
CA SER A 53 11.88 -4.88 -2.72
C SER A 53 13.16 -4.97 -1.87
N HIS A 54 14.33 -5.13 -2.49
CA HIS A 54 15.63 -5.19 -1.80
C HIS A 54 16.07 -3.84 -1.19
N LEU A 55 15.40 -2.74 -1.54
CA LEU A 55 15.76 -1.40 -1.05
C LEU A 55 14.95 -0.97 0.18
N PHE A 56 13.79 -1.59 0.43
CA PHE A 56 12.85 -1.07 1.40
C PHE A 56 12.54 -2.08 2.50
N ALA A 57 12.52 -1.59 3.75
CA ALA A 57 12.12 -2.35 4.93
C ALA A 57 10.60 -2.49 5.06
N ALA A 58 9.84 -1.50 4.58
CA ALA A 58 8.39 -1.51 4.49
C ALA A 58 7.89 -0.45 3.53
N VAL A 59 6.61 -0.56 3.15
CA VAL A 59 5.93 0.36 2.24
C VAL A 59 4.61 0.85 2.84
N GLY A 60 4.34 2.15 2.68
CA GLY A 60 3.08 2.80 3.05
C GLY A 60 2.38 3.42 1.83
N GLY A 61 1.07 3.25 1.76
CA GLY A 61 0.24 3.85 0.73
C GLY A 61 -0.98 4.56 1.32
N HIS A 62 -1.17 5.84 0.95
CA HIS A 62 -2.34 6.61 1.33
C HIS A 62 -3.16 6.94 0.08
N SER A 63 -4.46 6.67 0.12
CA SER A 63 -5.40 7.04 -0.95
C SER A 63 -4.93 6.67 -2.36
N GLY A 64 -4.41 5.45 -2.53
CA GLY A 64 -3.92 4.93 -3.80
C GLY A 64 -3.55 3.45 -3.71
N GLY A 65 -3.50 2.77 -4.85
CA GLY A 65 -3.23 1.33 -4.93
C GLY A 65 -2.66 0.93 -6.29
N ILE A 66 -2.99 -0.27 -6.77
CA ILE A 66 -2.58 -0.79 -8.07
C ILE A 66 -3.80 -0.85 -8.99
N PHE A 67 -3.77 -0.10 -10.08
CA PHE A 67 -4.84 -0.08 -11.07
C PHE A 67 -4.60 -1.09 -12.19
N LYS A 68 -5.62 -1.88 -12.49
CA LYS A 68 -5.60 -2.79 -13.63
C LYS A 68 -5.50 -1.98 -14.93
N GLY A 69 -4.58 -2.38 -15.80
CA GLY A 69 -4.36 -1.71 -17.09
C GLY A 69 -3.59 -0.38 -17.03
N ALA A 70 -3.36 0.21 -15.87
CA ALA A 70 -2.49 1.37 -15.74
C ALA A 70 -1.03 1.02 -16.03
N ARG A 71 -0.28 1.93 -16.64
CA ARG A 71 1.11 1.71 -17.07
C ARG A 71 2.04 2.79 -16.55
N GLY A 72 3.34 2.49 -16.58
CA GLY A 72 4.40 3.40 -16.19
C GLY A 72 4.63 3.40 -14.68
N LEU A 73 4.86 4.59 -14.10
CA LEU A 73 5.13 4.75 -12.68
C LEU A 73 3.91 4.48 -11.79
N PHE A 74 2.71 4.62 -12.34
CA PHE A 74 1.48 4.56 -11.55
C PHE A 74 1.06 3.13 -11.22
N SER A 75 1.25 2.20 -12.08
CA SER A 75 1.17 0.75 -11.88
C SER A 75 0.78 0.01 -13.16
N ASN A 76 1.10 -1.26 -13.19
CA ASN A 76 0.56 -2.22 -14.14
C ASN A 76 0.23 -3.46 -13.30
N PHE A 77 -1.04 -3.69 -13.02
CA PHE A 77 -1.48 -4.77 -12.13
C PHE A 77 -0.96 -6.14 -12.58
N ASP A 78 -1.08 -6.44 -13.87
CA ASP A 78 -0.68 -7.76 -14.38
C ASP A 78 0.82 -8.02 -14.15
N ALA A 79 1.67 -7.03 -14.48
CA ALA A 79 3.11 -7.16 -14.26
C ALA A 79 3.49 -7.19 -12.76
N MET A 80 2.77 -6.44 -11.91
CA MET A 80 2.99 -6.49 -10.45
C MET A 80 2.57 -7.83 -9.87
N TRP A 81 1.46 -8.37 -10.33
CA TRP A 81 0.96 -9.68 -9.91
C TRP A 81 1.92 -10.80 -10.32
N ASP A 82 2.39 -10.79 -11.57
CA ASP A 82 3.36 -11.76 -12.08
C ASP A 82 4.66 -11.72 -11.28
N GLU A 83 5.16 -10.52 -11.00
CA GLU A 83 6.37 -10.34 -10.20
C GLU A 83 6.19 -10.79 -8.74
N ALA A 84 5.05 -10.47 -8.13
CA ALA A 84 4.71 -10.92 -6.79
C ALA A 84 4.60 -12.45 -6.70
N THR A 85 4.03 -13.08 -7.74
CA THR A 85 3.95 -14.54 -7.85
C THR A 85 5.34 -15.18 -7.92
N GLN A 86 6.26 -14.60 -8.69
CA GLN A 86 7.66 -15.08 -8.77
C GLN A 86 8.41 -14.91 -7.45
N LYS A 87 8.09 -13.87 -6.67
CA LYS A 87 8.70 -13.58 -5.36
C LYS A 87 7.98 -14.24 -4.19
N ARG A 88 6.94 -15.02 -4.42
CA ARG A 88 6.09 -15.57 -3.35
C ARG A 88 6.90 -16.27 -2.26
N GLY A 89 6.82 -15.75 -1.04
CA GLY A 89 7.50 -16.28 0.14
C GLY A 89 9.00 -16.04 0.17
N ALA A 90 9.60 -15.44 -0.87
CA ALA A 90 11.03 -15.13 -0.92
C ALA A 90 11.38 -13.76 -0.29
N VAL A 91 10.41 -12.88 -0.14
CA VAL A 91 10.57 -11.53 0.40
C VAL A 91 9.47 -11.27 1.41
N GLU A 92 9.84 -10.84 2.60
CA GLU A 92 8.91 -10.27 3.57
C GLU A 92 8.89 -8.76 3.38
N MET A 93 7.79 -8.23 2.83
CA MET A 93 7.61 -6.79 2.63
C MET A 93 6.37 -6.32 3.39
N PRO A 94 6.53 -5.75 4.59
CA PRO A 94 5.41 -5.14 5.31
C PRO A 94 4.77 -4.02 4.50
N TYR A 95 3.45 -4.03 4.43
CA TYR A 95 2.66 -3.05 3.69
C TYR A 95 1.56 -2.46 4.57
N CYS A 96 1.47 -1.13 4.61
CA CYS A 96 0.40 -0.42 5.28
C CYS A 96 -0.39 0.40 4.27
N SER A 97 -1.71 0.23 4.23
CA SER A 97 -2.62 1.03 3.41
C SER A 97 -3.53 1.85 4.30
N VAL A 98 -3.62 3.16 4.05
CA VAL A 98 -4.56 4.08 4.70
C VAL A 98 -5.52 4.63 3.64
N ILE A 99 -6.82 4.48 3.88
CA ILE A 99 -7.85 4.72 2.87
C ILE A 99 -9.01 5.48 3.49
N GLY A 100 -9.44 6.57 2.86
CA GLY A 100 -10.69 7.25 3.19
C GLY A 100 -11.89 6.49 2.62
N THR A 101 -12.90 6.19 3.43
CA THR A 101 -14.08 5.44 2.93
C THR A 101 -15.00 6.30 2.04
N ALA A 102 -14.89 7.63 2.12
CA ALA A 102 -15.58 8.57 1.24
C ALA A 102 -14.66 9.16 0.14
N ASP A 103 -13.53 8.52 -0.16
CA ASP A 103 -12.63 8.95 -1.23
C ASP A 103 -13.32 8.83 -2.60
N MET A 104 -13.56 9.98 -3.24
CA MET A 104 -14.19 10.05 -4.56
C MET A 104 -13.18 10.02 -5.72
N VAL A 105 -11.88 10.13 -5.44
CA VAL A 105 -10.80 10.12 -6.45
C VAL A 105 -10.27 8.72 -6.66
N VAL A 106 -10.01 8.02 -5.56
CA VAL A 106 -9.65 6.60 -5.54
C VAL A 106 -10.68 5.88 -4.68
N PRO A 107 -11.78 5.41 -5.27
CA PRO A 107 -12.93 4.91 -4.50
C PRO A 107 -12.57 3.74 -3.60
N TYR A 108 -13.09 3.80 -2.37
CA TYR A 108 -13.07 2.68 -1.44
C TYR A 108 -13.77 1.46 -2.06
N PHE A 109 -13.40 0.26 -1.67
CA PHE A 109 -14.04 -0.95 -2.17
C PHE A 109 -15.37 -1.21 -1.46
N THR A 110 -16.33 -1.65 -2.25
CA THR A 110 -17.71 -1.94 -1.85
C THR A 110 -18.15 -3.26 -2.48
N PRO A 111 -19.31 -3.82 -2.12
CA PRO A 111 -19.87 -4.99 -2.80
C PRO A 111 -19.90 -4.86 -4.33
N ASP A 112 -20.08 -3.65 -4.85
CA ASP A 112 -20.29 -3.40 -6.27
C ASP A 112 -18.98 -3.25 -7.06
N ASN A 113 -17.86 -2.86 -6.40
CA ASN A 113 -16.63 -2.50 -7.10
C ASN A 113 -15.38 -3.29 -6.67
N TYR A 114 -15.47 -4.18 -5.68
CA TYR A 114 -14.28 -4.79 -5.07
C TYR A 114 -13.45 -5.63 -6.04
N LYS A 115 -14.05 -6.25 -7.05
CA LYS A 115 -13.36 -7.19 -7.96
C LYS A 115 -12.23 -6.57 -8.77
N ASP A 116 -12.32 -5.27 -9.07
CA ASP A 116 -11.28 -4.52 -9.80
C ASP A 116 -10.75 -3.33 -9.00
N ASN A 117 -10.95 -3.33 -7.68
CA ASN A 117 -10.56 -2.23 -6.82
C ASN A 117 -9.05 -2.15 -6.64
N SER A 118 -8.49 -0.94 -6.78
CA SER A 118 -7.05 -0.70 -6.73
C SER A 118 -6.41 -1.03 -5.38
N TYR A 119 -7.12 -0.85 -4.28
CA TYR A 119 -6.63 -1.20 -2.95
C TYR A 119 -6.52 -2.70 -2.76
N LEU A 120 -7.56 -3.45 -3.17
CA LEU A 120 -7.53 -4.91 -3.12
C LEU A 120 -6.47 -5.50 -4.05
N ASN A 121 -6.29 -4.90 -5.22
CA ASN A 121 -5.19 -5.27 -6.12
C ASN A 121 -3.82 -5.11 -5.42
N ALA A 122 -3.60 -4.00 -4.72
CA ALA A 122 -2.37 -3.77 -3.96
C ALA A 122 -2.23 -4.79 -2.81
N TRP A 123 -3.26 -4.98 -2.00
CA TRP A 123 -3.22 -5.92 -0.88
C TRP A 123 -2.94 -7.34 -1.35
N ASN A 124 -3.68 -7.83 -2.35
CA ASN A 124 -3.49 -9.17 -2.88
C ASN A 124 -2.09 -9.35 -3.48
N THR A 125 -1.54 -8.32 -4.14
CA THR A 125 -0.18 -8.37 -4.66
C THR A 125 0.85 -8.50 -3.54
N TYR A 126 0.72 -7.72 -2.46
CA TYR A 126 1.61 -7.84 -1.30
C TYR A 126 1.38 -9.13 -0.50
N GLN A 127 0.16 -9.60 -0.36
CA GLN A 127 -0.13 -10.91 0.22
C GLN A 127 0.58 -12.01 -0.56
N GLN A 128 0.42 -12.00 -1.90
CA GLN A 128 1.08 -12.95 -2.78
C GLN A 128 2.62 -12.91 -2.61
N MET A 129 3.21 -11.72 -2.62
CA MET A 129 4.65 -11.54 -2.46
C MET A 129 5.17 -12.07 -1.12
N ASN A 130 4.39 -11.90 -0.05
CA ASN A 130 4.70 -12.38 1.29
C ASN A 130 4.36 -13.87 1.52
N GLY A 131 3.93 -14.60 0.51
CA GLY A 131 3.56 -16.01 0.63
C GLY A 131 2.24 -16.27 1.36
N MET A 132 1.41 -15.22 1.50
CA MET A 132 0.10 -15.29 2.17
C MET A 132 -0.98 -15.69 1.16
N ASP A 133 -2.10 -16.20 1.68
CA ASP A 133 -3.28 -16.44 0.86
C ASP A 133 -3.94 -15.10 0.49
N VAL A 134 -4.29 -14.98 -0.79
CA VAL A 134 -4.97 -13.80 -1.30
C VAL A 134 -6.46 -13.81 -0.96
N VAL A 135 -7.04 -12.64 -0.75
CA VAL A 135 -8.47 -12.47 -0.48
C VAL A 135 -9.16 -12.13 -1.81
N MET A 136 -9.88 -13.09 -2.36
CA MET A 136 -10.58 -12.93 -3.65
C MET A 136 -12.07 -12.66 -3.49
N ASP A 137 -12.68 -13.21 -2.45
CA ASP A 137 -14.10 -13.06 -2.16
C ASP A 137 -14.31 -12.26 -0.87
N LEU A 138 -15.08 -11.19 -0.96
CA LEU A 138 -15.43 -10.35 0.17
C LEU A 138 -16.85 -10.66 0.64
N ASP A 139 -17.01 -10.69 1.96
CA ASP A 139 -18.29 -10.90 2.65
C ASP A 139 -18.56 -9.72 3.58
N PHE A 140 -19.25 -8.70 3.06
CA PHE A 140 -19.58 -7.49 3.80
C PHE A 140 -20.65 -7.69 4.87
N GLU A 141 -21.32 -8.85 4.91
CA GLU A 141 -22.19 -9.21 6.03
C GLU A 141 -21.38 -9.60 7.28
N LYS A 142 -20.20 -10.20 7.08
CA LYS A 142 -19.28 -10.55 8.17
C LYS A 142 -18.43 -9.39 8.66
N ASP A 143 -17.95 -8.55 7.75
CA ASP A 143 -17.22 -7.32 8.08
C ASP A 143 -17.63 -6.20 7.13
N ALA A 144 -18.48 -5.29 7.64
CA ALA A 144 -19.03 -4.20 6.86
C ALA A 144 -18.00 -3.18 6.37
N VAL A 145 -16.79 -3.17 6.95
CA VAL A 145 -15.71 -2.25 6.55
C VAL A 145 -14.79 -2.90 5.54
N PHE A 146 -14.27 -4.08 5.83
CA PHE A 146 -13.24 -4.70 4.99
C PHE A 146 -13.75 -5.88 4.15
N GLY A 147 -14.91 -6.42 4.45
CA GLY A 147 -15.46 -7.58 3.74
C GLY A 147 -14.70 -8.88 3.99
N PHE A 148 -13.72 -8.91 4.91
CA PHE A 148 -13.01 -10.12 5.30
C PHE A 148 -12.43 -9.99 6.72
N THR A 149 -12.18 -11.14 7.35
CA THR A 149 -11.72 -11.18 8.74
C THR A 149 -10.24 -10.78 8.83
N LEU A 150 -9.98 -9.73 9.59
CA LEU A 150 -8.64 -9.29 9.97
C LEU A 150 -8.41 -9.53 11.46
N LYS A 151 -7.17 -9.85 11.83
CA LYS A 151 -6.74 -9.92 13.24
C LYS A 151 -6.51 -8.51 13.78
N ASP A 152 -6.46 -8.42 15.11
CA ASP A 152 -6.14 -7.18 15.84
C ASP A 152 -6.98 -5.97 15.36
N ARG A 153 -8.28 -6.22 15.20
CA ARG A 153 -9.24 -5.15 14.86
C ARG A 153 -9.28 -4.12 15.97
N GLN A 154 -9.11 -2.87 15.59
CA GLN A 154 -9.17 -1.72 16.48
C GLN A 154 -10.02 -0.62 15.84
N SER A 155 -10.85 0.03 16.64
CA SER A 155 -11.53 1.26 16.29
C SER A 155 -10.96 2.39 17.13
N VAL A 156 -10.39 3.38 16.46
CA VAL A 156 -9.72 4.52 17.10
C VAL A 156 -10.32 5.81 16.58
N VAL A 157 -10.52 6.78 17.47
CA VAL A 157 -10.90 8.13 17.07
C VAL A 157 -9.70 9.05 17.28
N THR A 158 -9.35 9.82 16.26
CA THR A 158 -8.23 10.78 16.36
C THR A 158 -8.57 11.90 17.34
N ASN A 159 -7.56 12.44 18.02
CA ASN A 159 -7.74 13.52 19.01
C ASN A 159 -7.71 14.92 18.40
N LYS A 160 -7.67 15.04 17.06
CA LYS A 160 -7.58 16.33 16.36
C LYS A 160 -8.87 16.65 15.59
N GLY A 161 -9.29 17.89 15.65
CA GLY A 161 -10.48 18.38 14.95
C GLY A 161 -11.77 17.75 15.46
N GLU A 162 -12.66 17.39 14.56
CA GLU A 162 -13.92 16.72 14.87
C GLU A 162 -13.74 15.23 15.21
N GLY A 163 -12.52 14.72 15.09
CA GLY A 163 -12.15 13.31 15.31
C GLY A 163 -12.57 12.42 14.14
N ILE A 164 -11.58 11.79 13.53
CA ILE A 164 -11.82 10.79 12.46
C ILE A 164 -11.81 9.41 13.08
N ARG A 165 -12.87 8.64 12.86
CA ARG A 165 -12.89 7.23 13.25
C ARG A 165 -12.07 6.42 12.26
N MET A 166 -11.08 5.70 12.76
CA MET A 166 -10.25 4.79 11.98
C MET A 166 -10.52 3.35 12.40
N GLU A 167 -10.86 2.51 11.44
CA GLU A 167 -10.92 1.07 11.60
C GLU A 167 -9.61 0.46 11.10
N ILE A 168 -8.95 -0.27 11.98
CA ILE A 168 -7.62 -0.83 11.73
C ILE A 168 -7.71 -2.35 11.80
N GLY A 169 -7.10 -3.03 10.86
CA GLY A 169 -6.96 -4.47 10.89
C GLY A 169 -5.62 -4.92 10.37
N GLN A 170 -5.21 -6.14 10.71
CA GLN A 170 -3.92 -6.69 10.30
C GLN A 170 -4.09 -8.10 9.73
N HIS A 171 -3.30 -8.40 8.71
CA HIS A 171 -3.19 -9.73 8.13
C HIS A 171 -1.79 -10.30 8.40
N TYR A 172 -1.75 -11.54 8.85
CA TYR A 172 -0.55 -12.17 9.39
C TYR A 172 -0.05 -13.30 8.51
N THR A 173 1.27 -13.46 8.47
CA THR A 173 1.93 -14.71 8.13
C THR A 173 2.55 -15.25 9.42
N GLY A 174 2.08 -16.39 9.92
CA GLY A 174 2.49 -16.87 11.21
C GLY A 174 2.20 -15.86 12.32
N GLU A 175 3.24 -15.37 13.00
CA GLU A 175 3.14 -14.37 14.07
C GLU A 175 3.40 -12.93 13.60
N LYS A 176 3.74 -12.73 12.30
CA LYS A 176 4.13 -11.41 11.78
C LYS A 176 2.95 -10.70 11.12
N PRO A 177 2.60 -9.48 11.56
CA PRO A 177 1.59 -8.65 10.91
C PRO A 177 2.19 -7.96 9.67
N LEU A 178 2.22 -8.65 8.54
CA LEU A 178 2.84 -8.13 7.32
C LEU A 178 1.95 -7.14 6.54
N ILE A 179 0.63 -7.24 6.68
CA ILE A 179 -0.29 -6.32 6.02
C ILE A 179 -1.12 -5.59 7.07
N ARG A 180 -1.05 -4.26 7.08
CA ARG A 180 -1.92 -3.40 7.88
C ARG A 180 -2.84 -2.59 6.98
N ILE A 181 -4.10 -2.55 7.35
CA ILE A 181 -5.15 -1.85 6.63
C ILE A 181 -5.81 -0.87 7.60
N VAL A 182 -5.95 0.37 7.17
CA VAL A 182 -6.60 1.44 7.94
C VAL A 182 -7.67 2.08 7.07
N ALA A 183 -8.92 2.00 7.50
CA ALA A 183 -10.03 2.72 6.89
C ALA A 183 -10.36 3.95 7.74
N ALA A 184 -10.16 5.14 7.19
CA ALA A 184 -10.60 6.40 7.77
C ALA A 184 -12.06 6.62 7.38
N MET A 185 -12.96 6.43 8.35
CA MET A 185 -14.40 6.40 8.11
C MET A 185 -14.91 7.79 7.75
N ASP A 186 -15.72 7.84 6.70
CA ASP A 186 -16.35 9.06 6.17
C ASP A 186 -15.37 10.15 5.72
N ASP A 187 -14.09 9.79 5.57
CA ASP A 187 -13.04 10.71 5.12
C ASP A 187 -12.70 10.52 3.63
N GLY A 188 -12.15 11.57 3.04
CA GLY A 188 -11.92 11.70 1.60
C GLY A 188 -10.49 11.35 1.18
N HIS A 189 -10.05 12.01 0.10
CA HIS A 189 -8.75 11.83 -0.55
C HIS A 189 -7.67 12.69 0.12
N TRP A 190 -7.20 12.30 1.30
CA TRP A 190 -6.26 13.10 2.10
C TRP A 190 -5.03 12.32 2.54
N HIS A 191 -4.01 13.05 2.94
CA HIS A 191 -2.86 12.53 3.66
C HIS A 191 -3.13 12.62 5.17
N PHE A 192 -3.33 11.49 5.80
CA PHE A 192 -3.55 11.43 7.23
C PHE A 192 -2.22 11.65 7.97
N MET A 193 -1.99 12.89 8.38
CA MET A 193 -0.87 13.21 9.25
C MET A 193 -1.32 13.09 10.71
N PRO A 194 -0.58 12.38 11.56
CA PRO A 194 -0.91 12.25 12.97
C PRO A 194 -0.82 13.57 13.74
#